data_fd20755f18894974d2fd74eddd22f2cb
#
_entry.id   fd20755f18894974d2fd74eddd22f2cb
#
_cell.length_a   1.000
_cell.length_b   1.000
_cell.length_c   1.000
_cell.angle_alpha   90.00
_cell.angle_beta   90.00
_cell.angle_gamma   90.00
#
_symmetry.space_group_name_H-M   'P 1'
#
loop_
_entity.id
_entity.type
_entity.pdbx_description
1 polymer ?
#
loop_
_entity_poly.entity_id
_entity_poly.type
_entity_poly.pdbx_seq_one_letter_code
_entity_poly.pdbx_strand_id
1 'polypeptide(L)'
;MHNMKKTFLFLAGLSALMAWGQTAPTTRHWVFLHEAAFEGPTWSPQRGQASLTPAAVERRLRQNIPIRATDYPLSTAALTEVRATGAEIYRTSRWLRAVSVVATPTQLEALRSLPGVLHIQPVAKLTQTVAEIHPNSAPPSHPEEGVQSYNYGQSLDQVNQINLIPLHNAGYAGAGINIALMDGGFTGTDVHSAFQGAWSQGRIVLTHDFIDNDTNVFQVGSHGMSVLSTICADLDGTFVGTAPEANYFLFRTEDELSETLVEEDNWVVASEWADSLGVDVINTSLGYTTFDNGIGDHSYADLDGKTTVISRAATAAARTGMIVVVAAGNEGASSWKYISCPADADSILSIGAVDGMDLRGSFSSQGPTADGRIKPDLGARGVS
;
A
#
# COMPACT_ATOMS: atom_id res chain seq x y z
N MET A 1 -38.16 45.68 -72.89
CA MET A 1 -36.98 46.52 -72.66
C MET A 1 -37.01 46.97 -71.22
N HIS A 2 -36.28 46.35 -70.32
CA HIS A 2 -35.79 46.98 -69.11
C HIS A 2 -34.82 46.00 -68.43
N ASN A 3 -33.54 46.34 -68.47
CA ASN A 3 -32.44 45.62 -67.82
C ASN A 3 -32.51 45.84 -66.30
N MET A 4 -32.65 44.79 -65.52
CA MET A 4 -32.38 44.85 -64.11
C MET A 4 -31.03 44.11 -63.79
N LYS A 5 -30.07 44.92 -63.43
CA LYS A 5 -28.76 44.46 -62.91
C LYS A 5 -28.97 43.95 -61.46
N LYS A 6 -28.72 42.69 -61.22
CA LYS A 6 -28.62 42.12 -59.84
C LYS A 6 -27.23 42.33 -59.28
N THR A 7 -27.14 43.19 -58.30
CA THR A 7 -25.93 43.39 -57.49
C THR A 7 -25.86 42.27 -56.46
N PHE A 8 -24.82 41.42 -56.51
CA PHE A 8 -24.47 40.44 -55.49
C PHE A 8 -23.65 41.12 -54.39
N LEU A 9 -24.20 41.20 -53.19
CA LEU A 9 -23.48 41.58 -51.98
C LEU A 9 -22.76 40.35 -51.45
N PHE A 10 -21.43 40.34 -51.44
CA PHE A 10 -20.63 39.34 -50.73
C PHE A 10 -20.57 39.72 -49.24
N LEU A 11 -21.33 39.00 -48.38
CA LEU A 11 -21.10 39.01 -46.92
C LEU A 11 -19.89 38.11 -46.61
N ALA A 12 -18.75 38.71 -46.29
CA ALA A 12 -17.63 38.01 -45.69
C ALA A 12 -17.99 37.68 -44.23
N GLY A 13 -18.40 36.45 -43.99
CA GLY A 13 -18.58 35.93 -42.62
C GLY A 13 -17.21 35.70 -41.97
N LEU A 14 -16.84 36.52 -41.00
CA LEU A 14 -15.72 36.26 -40.09
C LEU A 14 -16.10 35.09 -39.21
N SER A 15 -15.64 33.86 -39.55
CA SER A 15 -15.69 32.70 -38.68
C SER A 15 -14.61 32.88 -37.60
N ALA A 16 -14.98 33.37 -36.44
CA ALA A 16 -14.16 33.30 -35.26
C ALA A 16 -14.03 31.82 -34.89
N LEU A 17 -12.91 31.16 -35.22
CA LEU A 17 -12.52 29.90 -34.66
C LEU A 17 -12.29 30.13 -33.15
N MET A 18 -13.26 29.74 -32.35
CA MET A 18 -13.02 29.51 -30.94
C MET A 18 -12.05 28.29 -30.85
N ALA A 19 -10.78 28.58 -30.69
CA ALA A 19 -9.81 27.56 -30.26
C ALA A 19 -10.22 27.11 -28.86
N TRP A 20 -10.95 26.01 -28.79
CA TRP A 20 -11.09 25.28 -27.54
C TRP A 20 -9.66 24.86 -27.14
N GLY A 21 -9.14 25.52 -26.10
CA GLY A 21 -7.86 25.18 -25.55
C GLY A 21 -7.93 23.73 -25.05
N GLN A 22 -7.36 22.81 -25.84
CA GLN A 22 -7.08 21.47 -25.34
C GLN A 22 -6.06 21.65 -24.22
N THR A 23 -6.47 21.39 -22.99
CA THR A 23 -5.52 21.29 -21.88
C THR A 23 -4.52 20.22 -22.25
N ALA A 24 -3.22 20.54 -22.17
CA ALA A 24 -2.15 19.57 -22.45
C ALA A 24 -2.35 18.34 -21.55
N PRO A 25 -2.16 17.12 -22.08
CA PRO A 25 -2.34 15.91 -21.28
C PRO A 25 -1.38 15.96 -20.08
N THR A 26 -1.91 15.61 -18.91
CA THR A 26 -1.15 15.51 -17.66
C THR A 26 -0.76 14.07 -17.41
N THR A 27 0.41 13.87 -16.83
CA THR A 27 0.93 12.57 -16.39
C THR A 27 1.43 12.67 -14.96
N ARG A 28 1.47 11.55 -14.25
CA ARG A 28 1.92 11.50 -12.86
C ARG A 28 3.38 11.08 -12.78
N HIS A 29 4.13 11.72 -11.87
CA HIS A 29 5.56 11.49 -11.69
C HIS A 29 5.99 11.65 -10.25
N TRP A 30 6.92 10.79 -9.80
CA TRP A 30 7.72 11.06 -8.62
C TRP A 30 8.86 12.01 -8.94
N VAL A 31 8.94 13.11 -8.24
CA VAL A 31 10.03 14.10 -8.30
C VAL A 31 10.87 13.91 -7.04
N PHE A 32 12.05 13.31 -7.21
CA PHE A 32 13.02 13.08 -6.14
C PHE A 32 13.86 14.32 -5.94
N LEU A 33 14.08 14.67 -4.69
CA LEU A 33 14.70 15.92 -4.31
C LEU A 33 16.06 15.68 -3.66
N HIS A 34 17.00 16.61 -3.88
CA HIS A 34 18.31 16.57 -3.22
C HIS A 34 18.20 16.64 -1.72
N GLU A 35 19.11 15.99 -1.00
CA GLU A 35 19.14 15.99 0.47
C GLU A 35 19.23 17.40 1.04
N ALA A 36 20.02 18.28 0.45
CA ALA A 36 20.14 19.69 0.84
C ALA A 36 18.84 20.49 0.69
N ALA A 37 17.87 20.05 -0.12
CA ALA A 37 16.57 20.68 -0.24
C ALA A 37 15.69 20.49 1.02
N PHE A 38 16.06 19.58 1.92
CA PHE A 38 15.31 19.24 3.14
C PHE A 38 16.01 19.59 4.43
N GLU A 39 17.33 19.63 4.43
CA GLU A 39 18.10 20.14 5.55
C GLU A 39 17.96 21.66 5.63
N GLY A 40 16.74 22.12 5.98
CA GLY A 40 16.61 23.50 6.43
C GLY A 40 17.54 23.74 7.63
N PRO A 41 17.97 24.98 7.90
CA PRO A 41 18.93 25.34 8.96
C PRO A 41 18.47 24.98 10.40
N THR A 42 17.43 24.18 10.52
CA THR A 42 16.71 23.88 11.75
C THR A 42 16.47 22.39 11.99
N TRP A 43 17.23 21.50 11.34
CA TRP A 43 17.16 20.07 11.66
C TRP A 43 17.63 19.83 13.11
N SER A 44 16.81 19.12 13.88
CA SER A 44 17.19 18.61 15.19
C SER A 44 16.44 17.33 15.51
N PRO A 45 16.99 16.39 16.29
CA PRO A 45 16.28 15.18 16.70
C PRO A 45 14.94 15.47 17.36
N GLN A 46 14.82 16.57 18.10
CA GLN A 46 13.58 16.95 18.79
C GLN A 46 12.45 17.31 17.81
N ARG A 47 12.77 17.89 16.66
CA ARG A 47 11.75 18.19 15.62
C ARG A 47 11.23 16.92 14.97
N GLY A 48 12.08 15.94 14.66
CA GLY A 48 11.65 14.63 14.14
C GLY A 48 10.76 13.91 15.15
N GLN A 49 11.14 13.91 16.40
CA GLN A 49 10.33 13.35 17.48
C GLN A 49 8.94 14.02 17.54
N ALA A 50 8.84 15.33 17.32
CA ALA A 50 7.56 16.03 17.29
C ALA A 50 6.64 15.60 16.11
N SER A 51 7.18 14.95 15.08
CA SER A 51 6.41 14.40 13.96
C SER A 51 5.89 12.98 14.20
N LEU A 52 6.28 12.37 15.33
CA LEU A 52 5.95 10.99 15.69
C LEU A 52 5.08 10.98 16.95
N THR A 53 4.15 10.04 17.03
CA THR A 53 3.39 9.80 18.27
C THR A 53 4.30 9.23 19.37
N PRO A 54 3.88 9.30 20.66
CA PRO A 54 4.62 8.64 21.74
C PRO A 54 4.88 7.16 21.49
N ALA A 55 3.91 6.42 20.91
CA ALA A 55 4.05 5.01 20.57
C ALA A 55 5.14 4.78 19.51
N ALA A 56 5.21 5.62 18.47
CA ALA A 56 6.25 5.54 17.45
C ALA A 56 7.66 5.80 18.04
N VAL A 57 7.77 6.76 18.95
CA VAL A 57 9.03 7.05 19.66
C VAL A 57 9.42 5.87 20.55
N GLU A 58 8.49 5.32 21.30
CA GLU A 58 8.72 4.16 22.18
C GLU A 58 9.18 2.93 21.39
N ARG A 59 8.55 2.62 20.25
CA ARG A 59 8.97 1.52 19.36
C ARG A 59 10.44 1.69 18.98
N ARG A 60 10.86 2.89 18.54
CA ARG A 60 12.24 3.17 18.19
C ARG A 60 13.20 3.03 19.37
N LEU A 61 12.81 3.54 20.53
CA LEU A 61 13.63 3.42 21.75
C LEU A 61 13.85 1.95 22.17
N ARG A 62 12.80 1.14 22.15
CA ARG A 62 12.90 -0.31 22.44
C ARG A 62 13.87 -1.04 21.51
N GLN A 63 14.01 -0.57 20.29
CA GLN A 63 14.84 -1.19 19.25
C GLN A 63 16.17 -0.46 19.02
N ASN A 64 16.48 0.58 19.80
CA ASN A 64 17.66 1.45 19.65
C ASN A 64 17.75 2.09 18.25
N ILE A 65 16.62 2.46 17.65
CA ILE A 65 16.56 3.13 16.35
C ILE A 65 16.60 4.66 16.57
N PRO A 66 17.60 5.36 16.02
CA PRO A 66 17.69 6.81 16.17
C PRO A 66 16.64 7.54 15.33
N ILE A 67 16.18 8.71 15.78
CA ILE A 67 15.45 9.65 14.95
C ILE A 67 16.36 10.18 13.85
N ARG A 68 15.91 10.17 12.61
CA ARG A 68 16.67 10.51 11.40
C ARG A 68 16.05 11.68 10.65
N ALA A 69 16.77 12.23 9.69
CA ALA A 69 16.25 13.28 8.80
C ALA A 69 14.97 12.84 8.06
N THR A 70 14.84 11.55 7.73
CA THR A 70 13.66 10.94 7.09
C THR A 70 12.43 10.85 8.01
N ASP A 71 12.55 11.18 9.29
CA ASP A 71 11.39 11.27 10.19
C ASP A 71 10.72 12.65 10.14
N TYR A 72 11.30 13.60 9.39
CA TYR A 72 10.79 14.96 9.23
C TYR A 72 10.01 15.10 7.92
N PRO A 73 8.93 15.90 7.91
CA PRO A 73 8.23 16.21 6.67
C PRO A 73 9.15 16.98 5.72
N LEU A 74 8.81 16.96 4.44
CA LEU A 74 9.48 17.76 3.43
C LEU A 74 9.38 19.25 3.77
N SER A 75 10.42 20.04 3.43
CA SER A 75 10.43 21.47 3.75
C SER A 75 9.33 22.20 2.97
N THR A 76 8.66 23.15 3.64
CA THR A 76 7.65 24.01 3.00
C THR A 76 8.24 24.78 1.81
N ALA A 77 9.52 25.16 1.88
CA ALA A 77 10.20 25.86 0.80
C ALA A 77 10.30 24.97 -0.45
N ALA A 78 10.76 23.71 -0.32
CA ALA A 78 10.84 22.78 -1.46
C ALA A 78 9.46 22.50 -2.06
N LEU A 79 8.43 22.31 -1.24
CA LEU A 79 7.06 22.13 -1.73
C LEU A 79 6.52 23.37 -2.45
N THR A 80 6.93 24.57 -2.01
CA THR A 80 6.56 25.84 -2.66
C THR A 80 7.24 25.98 -4.02
N GLU A 81 8.51 25.61 -4.15
CA GLU A 81 9.23 25.61 -5.44
C GLU A 81 8.59 24.64 -6.44
N VAL A 82 8.23 23.42 -5.99
CA VAL A 82 7.51 22.46 -6.85
C VAL A 82 6.16 23.04 -7.30
N ARG A 83 5.35 23.59 -6.38
CA ARG A 83 4.05 24.22 -6.75
C ARG A 83 4.21 25.40 -7.68
N ALA A 84 5.30 26.16 -7.59
CA ALA A 84 5.56 27.34 -8.45
C ALA A 84 5.73 26.94 -9.93
N THR A 85 6.02 25.70 -10.26
CA THR A 85 6.03 25.18 -11.63
C THR A 85 4.64 24.99 -12.22
N GLY A 86 3.59 25.10 -11.40
CA GLY A 86 2.19 24.84 -11.76
C GLY A 86 1.83 23.34 -11.71
N ALA A 87 2.75 22.46 -11.34
CA ALA A 87 2.45 21.04 -11.12
C ALA A 87 1.62 20.86 -9.83
N GLU A 88 0.64 19.96 -9.89
CA GLU A 88 -0.18 19.60 -8.75
C GLU A 88 0.52 18.51 -7.93
N ILE A 89 0.75 18.76 -6.62
CA ILE A 89 1.30 17.75 -5.72
C ILE A 89 0.15 16.82 -5.30
N TYR A 90 0.29 15.53 -5.64
CA TYR A 90 -0.65 14.48 -5.25
C TYR A 90 -0.27 13.86 -3.90
N ARG A 91 0.99 13.41 -3.74
CA ARG A 91 1.52 12.81 -2.53
C ARG A 91 2.90 13.37 -2.19
N THR A 92 3.28 13.25 -0.93
CA THR A 92 4.62 13.59 -0.46
C THR A 92 5.19 12.42 0.32
N SER A 93 6.45 12.09 0.13
CA SER A 93 7.14 11.06 0.90
C SER A 93 8.40 11.63 1.54
N ARG A 94 8.46 11.55 2.86
CA ARG A 94 9.64 11.93 3.65
C ARG A 94 10.74 10.87 3.54
N TRP A 95 10.37 9.59 3.44
CA TRP A 95 11.34 8.49 3.33
C TRP A 95 12.04 8.49 1.98
N LEU A 96 11.28 8.69 0.91
CA LEU A 96 11.81 8.77 -0.45
C LEU A 96 12.43 10.14 -0.75
N ARG A 97 12.17 11.15 0.07
CA ARG A 97 12.51 12.56 -0.19
C ARG A 97 11.99 13.01 -1.54
N ALA A 98 10.72 12.75 -1.78
CA ALA A 98 10.12 12.94 -3.07
C ALA A 98 8.68 13.44 -2.96
N VAL A 99 8.19 14.00 -4.06
CA VAL A 99 6.78 14.36 -4.23
C VAL A 99 6.23 13.68 -5.47
N SER A 100 5.06 13.05 -5.35
CA SER A 100 4.28 12.59 -6.51
C SER A 100 3.47 13.77 -7.03
N VAL A 101 3.58 14.07 -8.32
CA VAL A 101 2.95 15.22 -8.96
C VAL A 101 2.15 14.81 -10.19
N VAL A 102 1.06 15.55 -10.45
CA VAL A 102 0.35 15.55 -11.73
C VAL A 102 0.83 16.75 -12.53
N ALA A 103 1.41 16.52 -13.69
CA ALA A 103 2.08 17.58 -14.47
C ALA A 103 1.93 17.41 -15.99
N THR A 104 1.87 18.52 -16.71
CA THR A 104 2.01 18.58 -18.18
C THR A 104 3.49 18.44 -18.58
N PRO A 105 3.80 18.12 -19.85
CA PRO A 105 5.19 18.08 -20.32
C PRO A 105 5.98 19.37 -20.03
N THR A 106 5.34 20.54 -20.19
CA THR A 106 5.97 21.84 -19.90
C THR A 106 6.31 22.00 -18.41
N GLN A 107 5.40 21.55 -17.53
CA GLN A 107 5.63 21.59 -16.09
C GLN A 107 6.73 20.61 -15.67
N LEU A 108 6.84 19.44 -16.33
CA LEU A 108 7.94 18.50 -16.10
C LEU A 108 9.29 19.08 -16.45
N GLU A 109 9.39 19.84 -17.56
CA GLU A 109 10.63 20.55 -17.90
C GLU A 109 10.98 21.64 -16.88
N ALA A 110 9.97 22.36 -16.39
CA ALA A 110 10.16 23.34 -15.32
C ALA A 110 10.65 22.66 -14.03
N LEU A 111 10.07 21.51 -13.66
CA LEU A 111 10.50 20.71 -12.51
C LEU A 111 11.94 20.22 -12.65
N ARG A 112 12.34 19.71 -13.84
CA ARG A 112 13.73 19.28 -14.10
C ARG A 112 14.75 20.42 -13.97
N SER A 113 14.31 21.66 -14.18
CA SER A 113 15.14 22.84 -14.10
C SER A 113 15.35 23.37 -12.68
N LEU A 114 14.60 22.85 -11.69
CA LEU A 114 14.75 23.26 -10.29
C LEU A 114 16.06 22.71 -9.70
N PRO A 115 16.89 23.54 -9.05
CA PRO A 115 18.14 23.09 -8.43
C PRO A 115 17.96 22.01 -7.36
N GLY A 116 16.77 21.99 -6.71
CA GLY A 116 16.42 21.01 -5.69
C GLY A 116 16.02 19.64 -6.23
N VAL A 117 15.81 19.47 -7.53
CA VAL A 117 15.36 18.22 -8.14
C VAL A 117 16.54 17.34 -8.53
N LEU A 118 16.57 16.12 -8.02
CA LEU A 118 17.58 15.11 -8.32
C LEU A 118 17.28 14.36 -9.62
N HIS A 119 16.07 13.80 -9.73
CA HIS A 119 15.55 13.14 -10.92
C HIS A 119 14.02 13.03 -10.85
N ILE A 120 13.40 12.68 -11.99
CA ILE A 120 11.95 12.49 -12.12
C ILE A 120 11.71 11.09 -12.68
N GLN A 121 10.85 10.32 -11.99
CA GLN A 121 10.43 8.98 -12.38
C GLN A 121 8.93 9.00 -12.76
N PRO A 122 8.53 8.45 -13.93
CA PRO A 122 7.12 8.38 -14.30
C PRO A 122 6.31 7.52 -13.33
N VAL A 123 5.03 7.92 -13.11
CA VAL A 123 3.96 7.12 -12.52
C VAL A 123 2.84 7.09 -13.55
N ALA A 124 2.33 5.92 -13.91
CA ALA A 124 1.44 5.78 -15.07
C ALA A 124 -0.02 6.20 -14.86
N LYS A 125 -0.80 6.24 -15.95
CA LYS A 125 -2.19 6.72 -16.00
C LYS A 125 -3.19 5.64 -16.49
N LEU A 126 -4.38 5.66 -15.90
CA LEU A 126 -5.58 4.81 -15.91
C LEU A 126 -6.22 4.40 -17.25
N THR A 127 -6.78 3.16 -17.29
CA THR A 127 -8.18 2.82 -17.69
C THR A 127 -8.53 1.36 -17.31
N GLN A 128 -9.78 1.12 -16.97
CA GLN A 128 -10.33 -0.04 -16.22
C GLN A 128 -10.48 -1.38 -16.95
N THR A 129 -10.34 -2.52 -16.27
CA THR A 129 -11.19 -3.74 -16.41
C THR A 129 -11.02 -4.72 -15.23
N VAL A 130 -12.14 -5.31 -14.78
CA VAL A 130 -12.30 -6.11 -13.56
C VAL A 130 -12.18 -7.61 -13.81
N ALA A 131 -11.64 -8.37 -12.86
CA ALA A 131 -11.71 -9.84 -12.79
C ALA A 131 -12.19 -10.32 -11.41
N GLU A 132 -13.17 -11.23 -11.41
CA GLU A 132 -13.81 -11.78 -10.21
C GLU A 132 -13.09 -13.02 -9.65
N ILE A 133 -13.10 -13.19 -8.32
CA ILE A 133 -12.57 -14.35 -7.60
C ILE A 133 -13.70 -15.08 -6.89
N HIS A 134 -13.73 -16.43 -7.02
CA HIS A 134 -14.72 -17.32 -6.39
C HIS A 134 -14.16 -18.00 -5.13
N PRO A 135 -14.95 -18.14 -4.06
CA PRO A 135 -14.54 -18.85 -2.84
C PRO A 135 -14.85 -20.35 -2.93
N ASN A 136 -14.03 -21.19 -2.30
CA ASN A 136 -14.27 -22.61 -2.22
C ASN A 136 -14.05 -23.20 -0.81
N SER A 137 -14.69 -24.30 -0.58
CA SER A 137 -15.21 -25.03 0.56
C SER A 137 -14.22 -25.61 1.58
N ALA A 138 -14.75 -25.92 2.78
CA ALA A 138 -14.12 -26.28 4.05
C ALA A 138 -13.35 -27.63 4.10
N PRO A 139 -12.34 -27.75 4.99
CA PRO A 139 -11.55 -28.95 5.26
C PRO A 139 -12.03 -29.76 6.49
N PRO A 140 -11.51 -30.97 6.70
CA PRO A 140 -11.88 -31.85 7.81
C PRO A 140 -11.12 -31.55 9.11
N SER A 141 -11.77 -31.88 10.24
CA SER A 141 -11.31 -31.61 11.60
C SER A 141 -10.44 -32.72 12.19
N HIS A 142 -9.43 -32.34 12.98
CA HIS A 142 -8.69 -33.23 13.89
C HIS A 142 -8.81 -32.76 15.35
N PRO A 143 -8.91 -33.68 16.34
CA PRO A 143 -9.08 -33.31 17.74
C PRO A 143 -7.74 -33.13 18.46
N GLU A 144 -7.61 -32.07 19.26
CA GLU A 144 -6.51 -31.91 20.22
C GLU A 144 -7.03 -31.92 21.68
N GLU A 145 -6.26 -32.61 22.54
CA GLU A 145 -6.50 -32.66 23.99
C GLU A 145 -5.64 -31.58 24.70
N GLY A 146 -6.30 -30.60 25.27
CA GLY A 146 -5.74 -29.56 26.12
C GLY A 146 -6.76 -28.47 26.39
N VAL A 147 -6.66 -27.77 27.52
CA VAL A 147 -7.48 -26.57 27.75
C VAL A 147 -6.97 -25.50 26.83
N GLN A 148 -7.65 -25.27 25.71
CA GLN A 148 -7.35 -24.20 24.78
C GLN A 148 -7.99 -22.90 25.26
N SER A 149 -7.27 -21.77 25.13
CA SER A 149 -7.78 -20.44 25.45
C SER A 149 -8.93 -20.03 24.50
N TYR A 150 -8.94 -20.57 23.27
CA TYR A 150 -9.95 -20.34 22.24
C TYR A 150 -10.42 -21.65 21.62
N ASN A 151 -11.68 -21.69 21.23
CA ASN A 151 -12.19 -22.72 20.33
C ASN A 151 -12.10 -22.18 18.90
N TYR A 152 -11.11 -22.60 18.15
CA TYR A 152 -10.75 -22.03 16.84
C TYR A 152 -11.75 -22.34 15.73
N GLY A 153 -12.57 -23.40 15.87
CA GLY A 153 -13.50 -23.79 14.81
C GLY A 153 -12.78 -24.04 13.48
N GLN A 154 -13.18 -23.33 12.43
CA GLN A 154 -12.63 -23.50 11.09
C GLN A 154 -11.18 -22.97 10.92
N SER A 155 -10.69 -22.14 11.84
CA SER A 155 -9.31 -21.64 11.78
C SER A 155 -8.29 -22.56 12.45
N LEU A 156 -8.71 -23.68 13.05
CA LEU A 156 -7.84 -24.56 13.83
C LEU A 156 -6.60 -25.02 13.06
N ASP A 157 -6.80 -25.52 11.84
CA ASP A 157 -5.71 -26.08 11.04
C ASP A 157 -4.63 -25.03 10.71
N GLN A 158 -5.06 -23.82 10.34
CA GLN A 158 -4.13 -22.74 10.00
C GLN A 158 -3.34 -22.22 11.20
N VAL A 159 -3.99 -22.08 12.37
CA VAL A 159 -3.30 -21.62 13.58
C VAL A 159 -2.41 -22.71 14.19
N ASN A 160 -2.80 -23.97 14.05
CA ASN A 160 -2.00 -25.11 14.50
C ASN A 160 -0.76 -25.32 13.61
N GLN A 161 -0.89 -25.17 12.29
CA GLN A 161 0.23 -25.31 11.34
C GLN A 161 1.39 -24.35 11.65
N ILE A 162 1.11 -23.14 12.10
CA ILE A 162 2.13 -22.18 12.54
C ILE A 162 2.47 -22.30 14.04
N ASN A 163 1.97 -23.33 14.71
CA ASN A 163 2.19 -23.59 16.14
C ASN A 163 1.81 -22.40 17.06
N LEU A 164 0.70 -21.72 16.77
CA LEU A 164 0.26 -20.53 17.49
C LEU A 164 -0.46 -20.86 18.81
N ILE A 165 -1.13 -22.01 18.91
CA ILE A 165 -1.96 -22.40 20.06
C ILE A 165 -1.22 -22.28 21.41
N PRO A 166 0.05 -22.73 21.55
CA PRO A 166 0.81 -22.54 22.79
C PRO A 166 1.01 -21.07 23.16
N LEU A 167 1.14 -20.16 22.19
CA LEU A 167 1.27 -18.73 22.48
C LEU A 167 -0.05 -18.14 23.00
N HIS A 168 -1.18 -18.48 22.39
CA HIS A 168 -2.49 -18.07 22.87
C HIS A 168 -2.77 -18.61 24.27
N ASN A 169 -2.45 -19.88 24.52
CA ASN A 169 -2.58 -20.49 25.86
C ASN A 169 -1.68 -19.84 26.93
N ALA A 170 -0.60 -19.22 26.51
CA ALA A 170 0.28 -18.40 27.36
C ALA A 170 -0.17 -16.94 27.52
N GLY A 171 -1.31 -16.56 26.89
CA GLY A 171 -1.88 -15.21 26.95
C GLY A 171 -1.32 -14.23 25.90
N TYR A 172 -0.63 -14.72 24.87
CA TYR A 172 -0.10 -13.88 23.80
C TYR A 172 -1.06 -13.88 22.59
N ALA A 173 -2.09 -13.07 22.65
CA ALA A 173 -3.11 -12.92 21.60
C ALA A 173 -3.08 -11.56 20.89
N GLY A 174 -1.97 -10.84 20.98
CA GLY A 174 -1.75 -9.55 20.29
C GLY A 174 -2.04 -8.32 21.16
N ALA A 175 -2.40 -8.47 22.43
CA ALA A 175 -2.70 -7.32 23.31
C ALA A 175 -1.56 -6.30 23.33
N GLY A 176 -1.89 -5.01 23.06
CA GLY A 176 -0.93 -3.91 23.03
C GLY A 176 -0.09 -3.79 21.76
N ILE A 177 -0.30 -4.66 20.76
CA ILE A 177 0.34 -4.59 19.45
C ILE A 177 -0.55 -3.82 18.48
N ASN A 178 0.04 -2.91 17.72
CA ASN A 178 -0.62 -2.10 16.70
C ASN A 178 -0.34 -2.69 15.31
N ILE A 179 -1.38 -3.12 14.61
CA ILE A 179 -1.30 -3.75 13.28
C ILE A 179 -2.00 -2.85 12.26
N ALA A 180 -1.31 -2.45 11.20
CA ALA A 180 -1.94 -1.82 10.05
C ALA A 180 -2.17 -2.84 8.94
N LEU A 181 -3.37 -2.87 8.36
CA LEU A 181 -3.68 -3.58 7.13
C LEU A 181 -3.79 -2.57 6.01
N MET A 182 -3.06 -2.81 4.91
CA MET A 182 -3.11 -2.05 3.67
C MET A 182 -3.70 -2.95 2.59
N ASP A 183 -4.89 -2.57 2.07
CA ASP A 183 -5.70 -3.48 1.23
C ASP A 183 -6.68 -2.70 0.34
N GLY A 184 -7.45 -3.40 -0.49
CA GLY A 184 -8.43 -2.82 -1.43
C GLY A 184 -9.73 -2.33 -0.81
N GLY A 185 -10.04 -2.76 0.44
CA GLY A 185 -11.24 -2.33 1.15
C GLY A 185 -11.69 -3.33 2.22
N PHE A 186 -12.59 -2.87 3.09
CA PHE A 186 -12.98 -3.59 4.31
C PHE A 186 -14.50 -3.68 4.47
N THR A 187 -15.23 -3.81 3.35
CA THR A 187 -16.71 -3.89 3.35
C THR A 187 -17.22 -4.99 4.27
N GLY A 188 -18.10 -4.63 5.19
CA GLY A 188 -18.70 -5.55 6.15
C GLY A 188 -17.98 -5.67 7.50
N THR A 189 -16.76 -5.15 7.64
CA THR A 189 -16.02 -5.19 8.91
C THR A 189 -16.75 -4.45 10.04
N ASP A 190 -17.46 -3.40 9.73
CA ASP A 190 -18.21 -2.56 10.67
C ASP A 190 -19.48 -3.23 11.23
N VAL A 191 -20.00 -4.24 10.54
CA VAL A 191 -21.26 -4.93 10.89
C VAL A 191 -21.11 -6.41 11.20
N HIS A 192 -20.03 -7.07 10.76
CA HIS A 192 -19.85 -8.50 10.93
C HIS A 192 -19.52 -8.86 12.38
N SER A 193 -20.18 -9.91 12.92
CA SER A 193 -20.05 -10.32 14.32
C SER A 193 -18.61 -10.69 14.74
N ALA A 194 -17.79 -11.18 13.81
CA ALA A 194 -16.38 -11.54 14.05
C ALA A 194 -15.52 -10.37 14.55
N PHE A 195 -15.92 -9.13 14.26
CA PHE A 195 -15.16 -7.93 14.60
C PHE A 195 -15.81 -7.09 15.70
N GLN A 196 -17.01 -7.47 16.17
CA GLN A 196 -17.74 -6.67 17.16
C GLN A 196 -16.98 -6.53 18.48
N GLY A 197 -16.21 -7.54 18.89
CA GLY A 197 -15.31 -7.44 20.04
C GLY A 197 -14.24 -6.37 19.87
N ALA A 198 -13.64 -6.29 18.69
CA ALA A 198 -12.63 -5.27 18.37
C ALA A 198 -13.24 -3.86 18.32
N TRP A 199 -14.44 -3.70 17.72
CA TRP A 199 -15.17 -2.43 17.70
C TRP A 199 -15.56 -1.94 19.07
N SER A 200 -16.24 -2.80 19.86
CA SER A 200 -16.75 -2.42 21.19
C SER A 200 -15.66 -2.06 22.20
N GLN A 201 -14.48 -2.60 22.01
CA GLN A 201 -13.30 -2.32 22.83
C GLN A 201 -12.42 -1.18 22.27
N GLY A 202 -12.80 -0.57 21.15
CA GLY A 202 -12.03 0.51 20.52
C GLY A 202 -10.71 0.05 19.92
N ARG A 203 -10.58 -1.23 19.57
CA ARG A 203 -9.35 -1.81 19.00
C ARG A 203 -9.26 -1.65 17.47
N ILE A 204 -10.35 -1.33 16.77
CA ILE A 204 -10.28 -0.70 15.45
C ILE A 204 -10.03 0.79 15.70
N VAL A 205 -8.76 1.18 15.69
CA VAL A 205 -8.29 2.49 16.20
C VAL A 205 -8.49 3.60 15.18
N LEU A 206 -8.21 3.30 13.91
CA LEU A 206 -8.26 4.27 12.83
C LEU A 206 -8.57 3.57 11.50
N THR A 207 -9.34 4.27 10.67
CA THR A 207 -9.57 3.89 9.27
C THR A 207 -9.26 5.07 8.36
N HIS A 208 -8.69 4.80 7.17
CA HIS A 208 -8.48 5.83 6.16
C HIS A 208 -8.47 5.26 4.75
N ASP A 209 -9.18 5.94 3.88
CA ASP A 209 -9.20 5.66 2.45
C ASP A 209 -8.23 6.61 1.72
N PHE A 210 -7.14 6.08 1.19
CA PHE A 210 -6.16 6.86 0.42
C PHE A 210 -6.58 7.07 -1.03
N ILE A 211 -7.62 6.36 -1.52
CA ILE A 211 -8.17 6.57 -2.87
C ILE A 211 -9.09 7.79 -2.86
N ASP A 212 -10.12 7.75 -2.01
CA ASP A 212 -11.14 8.80 -1.92
C ASP A 212 -10.75 9.91 -0.92
N ASN A 213 -9.66 9.72 -0.18
CA ASN A 213 -9.10 10.64 0.81
C ASN A 213 -10.10 10.99 1.92
N ASP A 214 -10.75 9.95 2.47
CA ASP A 214 -11.66 10.07 3.60
C ASP A 214 -11.40 8.98 4.66
N THR A 215 -12.37 8.68 5.53
CA THR A 215 -12.23 7.68 6.59
C THR A 215 -13.08 6.43 6.37
N ASN A 216 -13.84 6.37 5.27
CA ASN A 216 -14.79 5.30 5.03
C ASN A 216 -14.18 4.20 4.14
N VAL A 217 -13.73 3.12 4.74
CA VAL A 217 -13.14 1.97 4.04
C VAL A 217 -14.12 0.78 3.90
N PHE A 218 -15.42 0.99 4.20
CA PHE A 218 -16.41 -0.08 4.34
C PHE A 218 -17.40 -0.19 3.19
N GLN A 219 -17.27 0.62 2.16
CA GLN A 219 -18.23 0.66 1.04
C GLN A 219 -17.72 0.00 -0.24
N VAL A 220 -16.41 -0.19 -0.35
CA VAL A 220 -15.77 -0.74 -1.55
C VAL A 220 -14.78 -1.81 -1.13
N GLY A 221 -14.72 -2.90 -1.91
CA GLY A 221 -13.79 -4.00 -1.67
C GLY A 221 -14.10 -4.80 -0.40
N SER A 222 -13.91 -6.11 -0.46
CA SER A 222 -14.10 -6.98 0.70
C SER A 222 -12.87 -7.86 0.98
N HIS A 223 -11.84 -7.73 0.13
CA HIS A 223 -10.62 -8.52 0.28
C HIS A 223 -9.94 -8.25 1.63
N GLY A 224 -9.76 -6.97 2.00
CA GLY A 224 -9.16 -6.58 3.27
C GLY A 224 -9.97 -7.06 4.50
N MET A 225 -11.31 -7.15 4.40
CA MET A 225 -12.13 -7.76 5.46
C MET A 225 -11.80 -9.25 5.61
N SER A 226 -11.64 -9.98 4.52
CA SER A 226 -11.27 -11.39 4.54
C SER A 226 -9.86 -11.58 5.13
N VAL A 227 -8.90 -10.75 4.75
CA VAL A 227 -7.55 -10.72 5.33
C VAL A 227 -7.60 -10.40 6.82
N LEU A 228 -8.32 -9.35 7.21
CA LEU A 228 -8.49 -8.97 8.62
C LEU A 228 -9.08 -10.12 9.44
N SER A 229 -10.00 -10.92 8.88
CA SER A 229 -10.61 -12.04 9.60
C SER A 229 -9.59 -13.08 10.05
N THR A 230 -8.56 -13.33 9.26
CA THR A 230 -7.50 -14.30 9.62
C THR A 230 -6.62 -13.82 10.78
N ILE A 231 -6.67 -12.53 11.12
CA ILE A 231 -5.87 -11.92 12.18
C ILE A 231 -6.74 -11.52 13.38
N CYS A 232 -7.85 -10.83 13.14
CA CYS A 232 -8.66 -10.12 14.14
C CYS A 232 -9.91 -10.88 14.60
N ALA A 233 -10.44 -11.82 13.80
CA ALA A 233 -11.71 -12.44 14.10
C ALA A 233 -11.71 -13.08 15.50
N ASP A 234 -12.84 -12.93 16.22
CA ASP A 234 -13.07 -13.51 17.54
C ASP A 234 -14.51 -14.04 17.62
N LEU A 235 -14.72 -15.19 16.98
CA LEU A 235 -15.97 -15.96 17.03
C LEU A 235 -15.65 -17.35 17.60
N ASP A 236 -15.63 -17.45 18.92
CA ASP A 236 -15.34 -18.70 19.63
C ASP A 236 -16.21 -19.85 19.10
N GLY A 237 -15.58 -20.98 18.81
CA GLY A 237 -16.22 -22.15 18.20
C GLY A 237 -16.49 -22.06 16.69
N THR A 238 -16.22 -20.92 16.05
CA THR A 238 -16.46 -20.73 14.61
C THR A 238 -15.18 -20.35 13.87
N PHE A 239 -14.54 -19.27 14.25
CA PHE A 239 -13.32 -18.77 13.64
C PHE A 239 -12.61 -17.78 14.56
N VAL A 240 -11.37 -18.05 14.93
CA VAL A 240 -10.53 -17.15 15.73
C VAL A 240 -9.25 -16.84 14.97
N GLY A 241 -8.95 -15.58 14.84
CA GLY A 241 -7.76 -15.08 14.15
C GLY A 241 -6.47 -15.25 14.97
N THR A 242 -5.35 -14.86 14.38
CA THR A 242 -4.02 -15.06 14.97
C THR A 242 -3.65 -14.02 16.03
N ALA A 243 -4.32 -12.87 16.07
CA ALA A 243 -4.06 -11.79 17.03
C ALA A 243 -5.37 -11.08 17.47
N PRO A 244 -6.40 -11.80 17.97
CA PRO A 244 -7.73 -11.25 18.21
C PRO A 244 -7.75 -10.10 19.22
N GLU A 245 -6.70 -9.89 20.01
CA GLU A 245 -6.58 -8.82 21.01
C GLU A 245 -5.73 -7.62 20.57
N ALA A 246 -5.20 -7.62 19.34
CA ALA A 246 -4.41 -6.50 18.80
C ALA A 246 -5.26 -5.26 18.51
N ASN A 247 -4.60 -4.13 18.33
CA ASN A 247 -5.18 -2.89 17.80
C ASN A 247 -4.99 -2.83 16.29
N TYR A 248 -5.97 -2.32 15.57
CA TYR A 248 -6.01 -2.33 14.12
C TYR A 248 -6.14 -0.94 13.52
N PHE A 249 -5.39 -0.70 12.44
CA PHE A 249 -5.45 0.46 11.58
C PHE A 249 -5.79 -0.05 10.17
N LEU A 250 -6.92 0.36 9.61
CA LEU A 250 -7.40 -0.15 8.32
C LEU A 250 -7.22 0.92 7.25
N PHE A 251 -6.34 0.66 6.29
CA PHE A 251 -5.98 1.58 5.23
C PHE A 251 -6.34 1.00 3.87
N ARG A 252 -7.26 1.67 3.16
CA ARG A 252 -7.53 1.36 1.76
C ARG A 252 -6.51 2.10 0.91
N THR A 253 -5.60 1.36 0.28
CA THR A 253 -4.52 1.88 -0.56
C THR A 253 -4.68 1.52 -2.02
N GLU A 254 -5.55 0.56 -2.34
CA GLU A 254 -5.79 -0.02 -3.66
C GLU A 254 -7.23 0.17 -4.11
N ASP A 255 -7.42 0.43 -5.40
CA ASP A 255 -8.72 0.46 -6.05
C ASP A 255 -8.94 -0.85 -6.80
N GLU A 256 -9.76 -1.76 -6.25
CA GLU A 256 -10.06 -3.07 -6.86
C GLU A 256 -10.65 -2.97 -8.29
N LEU A 257 -10.99 -1.75 -8.74
CA LEU A 257 -11.51 -1.49 -10.09
C LEU A 257 -10.44 -1.09 -11.10
N SER A 258 -9.20 -0.89 -10.66
CA SER A 258 -8.08 -0.48 -11.52
C SER A 258 -6.75 -0.97 -10.93
N GLU A 259 -5.78 -1.26 -11.78
CA GLU A 259 -4.42 -1.64 -11.40
C GLU A 259 -3.45 -0.58 -11.90
N THR A 260 -3.00 0.31 -11.02
CA THR A 260 -2.20 1.47 -11.42
C THR A 260 -1.08 1.76 -10.43
N LEU A 261 0.03 2.34 -10.94
CA LEU A 261 1.15 2.78 -10.10
C LEU A 261 0.78 3.80 -9.00
N VAL A 262 -0.43 4.36 -9.05
CA VAL A 262 -0.97 5.26 -8.01
C VAL A 262 -1.12 4.53 -6.68
N GLU A 263 -1.40 3.25 -6.72
CA GLU A 263 -1.57 2.41 -5.55
C GLU A 263 -0.25 2.22 -4.81
N GLU A 264 0.86 2.11 -5.52
CA GLU A 264 2.18 2.18 -4.90
C GLU A 264 2.41 3.51 -4.16
N ASP A 265 2.00 4.66 -4.77
CA ASP A 265 2.11 5.98 -4.13
C ASP A 265 1.29 6.05 -2.85
N ASN A 266 0.06 5.50 -2.86
CA ASN A 266 -0.82 5.46 -1.69
C ASN A 266 -0.24 4.57 -0.59
N TRP A 267 0.30 3.40 -0.96
CA TRP A 267 0.94 2.49 -0.03
C TRP A 267 2.15 3.16 0.67
N VAL A 268 2.97 3.90 -0.07
CA VAL A 268 4.11 4.65 0.49
C VAL A 268 3.64 5.60 1.58
N VAL A 269 2.62 6.41 1.29
CA VAL A 269 2.11 7.41 2.25
C VAL A 269 1.42 6.74 3.44
N ALA A 270 0.66 5.67 3.20
CA ALA A 270 0.02 4.88 4.25
C ALA A 270 1.05 4.28 5.21
N SER A 271 2.16 3.74 4.69
CA SER A 271 3.24 3.16 5.50
C SER A 271 3.99 4.23 6.33
N GLU A 272 4.20 5.41 5.77
CA GLU A 272 4.76 6.55 6.54
C GLU A 272 3.82 7.03 7.65
N TRP A 273 2.51 7.00 7.38
CA TRP A 273 1.52 7.35 8.39
C TRP A 273 1.43 6.30 9.49
N ALA A 274 1.44 5.00 9.12
CA ALA A 274 1.52 3.89 10.06
C ALA A 274 2.73 4.04 11.00
N ASP A 275 3.90 4.38 10.46
CA ASP A 275 5.10 4.67 11.26
C ASP A 275 4.86 5.81 12.25
N SER A 276 4.29 6.92 11.80
CA SER A 276 4.01 8.10 12.64
C SER A 276 3.02 7.81 13.76
N LEU A 277 2.04 6.93 13.51
CA LEU A 277 1.00 6.51 14.45
C LEU A 277 1.50 5.49 15.49
N GLY A 278 2.67 4.89 15.28
CA GLY A 278 3.24 3.89 16.20
C GLY A 278 2.76 2.48 15.92
N VAL A 279 2.46 2.16 14.67
CA VAL A 279 2.18 0.79 14.21
C VAL A 279 3.43 -0.07 14.40
N ASP A 280 3.25 -1.29 14.91
CA ASP A 280 4.31 -2.27 15.12
C ASP A 280 4.44 -3.23 13.93
N VAL A 281 3.33 -3.58 13.29
CA VAL A 281 3.25 -4.54 12.18
C VAL A 281 2.43 -3.96 11.03
N ILE A 282 2.97 -4.02 9.81
CA ILE A 282 2.20 -3.79 8.57
C ILE A 282 1.91 -5.15 7.94
N ASN A 283 0.64 -5.42 7.62
CA ASN A 283 0.22 -6.51 6.75
C ASN A 283 -0.21 -5.95 5.40
N THR A 284 0.36 -6.51 4.32
CA THR A 284 0.05 -6.16 2.94
C THR A 284 -0.21 -7.45 2.15
N SER A 285 -1.47 -7.68 1.80
CA SER A 285 -1.88 -8.81 0.96
C SER A 285 -2.05 -8.38 -0.51
N LEU A 286 -1.21 -7.46 -0.94
CA LEU A 286 -1.15 -6.83 -2.26
C LEU A 286 0.19 -7.11 -2.92
N GLY A 287 0.23 -6.98 -4.25
CA GLY A 287 1.49 -7.13 -4.97
C GLY A 287 1.36 -6.72 -6.43
N TYR A 288 2.35 -5.98 -6.92
CA TYR A 288 2.32 -5.33 -8.23
C TYR A 288 3.37 -5.93 -9.16
N THR A 289 2.96 -6.14 -10.42
CA THR A 289 3.82 -6.63 -11.51
C THR A 289 3.53 -5.89 -12.81
N THR A 290 2.28 -5.95 -13.26
CA THR A 290 1.81 -5.30 -14.48
C THR A 290 0.62 -4.42 -14.14
N PHE A 291 0.47 -3.35 -14.89
CA PHE A 291 -0.56 -2.34 -14.70
C PHE A 291 -1.46 -2.21 -15.91
N ASP A 292 -2.60 -1.55 -15.74
CA ASP A 292 -3.56 -1.32 -16.79
C ASP A 292 -2.90 -0.69 -18.02
N ASN A 293 -3.20 -1.26 -19.19
CA ASN A 293 -2.66 -0.85 -20.48
C ASN A 293 -1.13 -0.98 -20.63
N GLY A 294 -0.46 -1.75 -19.78
CA GLY A 294 0.98 -1.97 -19.82
C GLY A 294 1.79 -0.70 -19.53
N ILE A 295 1.19 0.28 -18.82
CA ILE A 295 1.85 1.56 -18.57
C ILE A 295 2.50 1.52 -17.18
N GLY A 296 3.82 1.41 -17.17
CA GLY A 296 4.60 1.34 -15.94
C GLY A 296 4.82 -0.07 -15.45
N ASP A 297 4.49 -1.08 -16.26
CA ASP A 297 4.75 -2.48 -15.95
C ASP A 297 6.17 -2.68 -15.41
N HIS A 298 6.25 -3.40 -14.32
CA HIS A 298 7.53 -3.88 -13.84
C HIS A 298 8.00 -5.07 -14.65
N SER A 299 9.29 -5.15 -14.84
CA SER A 299 9.96 -6.34 -15.34
C SER A 299 10.54 -7.14 -14.16
N TYR A 300 10.86 -8.41 -14.38
CA TYR A 300 11.55 -9.17 -13.33
C TYR A 300 12.84 -8.51 -12.83
N ALA A 301 13.55 -7.79 -13.72
CA ALA A 301 14.77 -7.08 -13.35
C ALA A 301 14.54 -5.95 -12.32
N ASP A 302 13.33 -5.42 -12.23
CA ASP A 302 12.96 -4.37 -11.29
C ASP A 302 12.69 -4.89 -9.88
N LEU A 303 12.53 -6.22 -9.72
CA LEU A 303 12.29 -6.88 -8.43
C LEU A 303 13.61 -7.14 -7.67
N ASP A 304 14.39 -6.10 -7.48
CA ASP A 304 15.69 -6.11 -6.81
C ASP A 304 15.67 -5.48 -5.41
N GLY A 305 14.47 -5.12 -4.91
CA GLY A 305 14.24 -4.45 -3.64
C GLY A 305 14.64 -2.98 -3.60
N LYS A 306 15.02 -2.38 -4.74
CA LYS A 306 15.58 -1.01 -4.83
C LYS A 306 14.98 -0.18 -5.96
N THR A 307 14.54 -0.82 -7.03
CA THR A 307 14.06 -0.14 -8.24
C THR A 307 12.65 0.39 -8.06
N THR A 308 11.71 -0.45 -7.58
CA THR A 308 10.32 -0.02 -7.40
C THR A 308 10.17 0.92 -6.20
N VAL A 309 9.26 1.86 -6.33
CA VAL A 309 9.00 2.88 -5.28
C VAL A 309 8.49 2.22 -4.01
N ILE A 310 7.57 1.27 -4.15
CA ILE A 310 6.94 0.56 -3.05
C ILE A 310 7.95 -0.33 -2.30
N SER A 311 8.87 -1.03 -2.97
CA SER A 311 9.89 -1.86 -2.32
C SER A 311 10.90 -1.01 -1.53
N ARG A 312 11.24 0.17 -2.03
CA ARG A 312 12.06 1.15 -1.29
C ARG A 312 11.35 1.63 -0.03
N ALA A 313 10.04 1.90 -0.12
CA ALA A 313 9.25 2.31 1.03
C ALA A 313 9.08 1.17 2.06
N ALA A 314 8.85 -0.07 1.61
CA ALA A 314 8.77 -1.24 2.49
C ALA A 314 10.08 -1.46 3.27
N THR A 315 11.23 -1.34 2.59
CA THR A 315 12.54 -1.36 3.23
C THR A 315 12.70 -0.21 4.23
N ALA A 316 12.23 1.00 3.90
CA ALA A 316 12.27 2.14 4.82
C ALA A 316 11.38 1.89 6.05
N ALA A 317 10.17 1.34 5.87
CA ALA A 317 9.27 0.96 6.95
C ALA A 317 9.94 -0.01 7.93
N ALA A 318 10.56 -1.07 7.42
CA ALA A 318 11.31 -2.02 8.25
C ALA A 318 12.43 -1.35 9.05
N ARG A 319 13.14 -0.39 8.45
CA ARG A 319 14.22 0.37 9.13
C ARG A 319 13.73 1.30 10.23
N THR A 320 12.45 1.60 10.30
CA THR A 320 11.85 2.35 11.42
C THR A 320 11.44 1.45 12.59
N GLY A 321 11.66 0.14 12.46
CA GLY A 321 11.38 -0.86 13.49
C GLY A 321 10.00 -1.50 13.37
N MET A 322 9.27 -1.27 12.28
CA MET A 322 8.06 -2.02 11.98
C MET A 322 8.39 -3.39 11.38
N ILE A 323 7.60 -4.39 11.71
CA ILE A 323 7.60 -5.68 11.01
C ILE A 323 6.70 -5.51 9.79
N VAL A 324 7.26 -5.63 8.59
CA VAL A 324 6.50 -5.55 7.34
C VAL A 324 6.30 -6.95 6.78
N VAL A 325 5.04 -7.36 6.67
CA VAL A 325 4.64 -8.69 6.18
C VAL A 325 3.91 -8.52 4.86
N VAL A 326 4.38 -9.19 3.82
CA VAL A 326 3.89 -9.03 2.44
C VAL A 326 3.61 -10.39 1.82
N ALA A 327 2.48 -10.54 1.14
CA ALA A 327 2.20 -11.72 0.32
C ALA A 327 3.21 -11.84 -0.83
N ALA A 328 3.68 -13.05 -1.11
CA ALA A 328 4.61 -13.29 -2.21
C ALA A 328 4.02 -13.02 -3.60
N GLY A 329 2.69 -13.06 -3.71
CA GLY A 329 1.92 -12.94 -4.94
C GLY A 329 1.29 -14.26 -5.39
N ASN A 330 0.43 -14.16 -6.41
CA ASN A 330 -0.40 -15.27 -6.91
C ASN A 330 0.02 -15.76 -8.32
N GLU A 331 1.22 -15.37 -8.76
CA GLU A 331 1.70 -15.54 -10.11
C GLU A 331 2.43 -16.88 -10.36
N GLY A 332 2.51 -17.75 -9.36
CA GLY A 332 3.31 -18.99 -9.44
C GLY A 332 2.91 -19.97 -10.55
N ALA A 333 1.67 -19.90 -11.04
CA ALA A 333 1.18 -20.70 -12.17
C ALA A 333 1.09 -19.91 -13.49
N SER A 334 1.33 -18.59 -13.46
CA SER A 334 1.33 -17.72 -14.64
C SER A 334 2.69 -17.72 -15.34
N SER A 335 2.77 -17.02 -16.49
CA SER A 335 4.04 -16.82 -17.20
C SER A 335 5.03 -15.97 -16.40
N TRP A 336 4.55 -15.12 -15.50
CA TRP A 336 5.37 -14.33 -14.60
C TRP A 336 6.09 -15.19 -13.55
N LYS A 337 5.37 -16.07 -12.86
CA LYS A 337 5.77 -17.04 -11.81
C LYS A 337 6.52 -16.50 -10.61
N TYR A 338 7.18 -15.36 -10.70
CA TYR A 338 8.00 -14.78 -9.64
C TYR A 338 7.17 -13.98 -8.63
N ILE A 339 7.81 -13.63 -7.51
CA ILE A 339 7.23 -12.70 -6.53
C ILE A 339 6.84 -11.39 -7.20
N SER A 340 5.94 -10.64 -6.55
CA SER A 340 5.58 -9.26 -6.93
C SER A 340 6.25 -8.25 -5.99
N CYS A 341 6.39 -6.98 -6.38
CA CYS A 341 6.76 -5.95 -5.41
C CYS A 341 5.55 -5.60 -4.52
N PRO A 342 5.74 -5.30 -3.22
CA PRO A 342 7.01 -5.13 -2.52
C PRO A 342 7.58 -6.39 -1.85
N ALA A 343 7.14 -7.61 -2.23
CA ALA A 343 7.67 -8.84 -1.63
C ALA A 343 9.18 -9.06 -1.89
N ASP A 344 9.75 -8.35 -2.87
CA ASP A 344 11.18 -8.32 -3.17
C ASP A 344 11.99 -7.39 -2.24
N ALA A 345 11.34 -6.57 -1.41
CA ALA A 345 12.00 -5.60 -0.57
C ALA A 345 12.99 -6.24 0.43
N ASP A 346 13.99 -5.48 0.85
CA ASP A 346 14.96 -5.89 1.87
C ASP A 346 14.37 -5.73 3.28
N SER A 347 14.77 -6.64 4.18
CA SER A 347 14.42 -6.58 5.61
C SER A 347 12.92 -6.68 5.94
N ILE A 348 12.11 -7.23 5.02
CA ILE A 348 10.68 -7.54 5.21
C ILE A 348 10.46 -9.07 5.22
N LEU A 349 9.29 -9.51 5.65
CA LEU A 349 8.85 -10.90 5.57
C LEU A 349 7.94 -11.09 4.36
N SER A 350 8.42 -11.81 3.35
CA SER A 350 7.60 -12.24 2.21
C SER A 350 7.05 -13.65 2.49
N ILE A 351 5.73 -13.83 2.33
CA ILE A 351 5.02 -15.03 2.75
C ILE A 351 4.43 -15.74 1.53
N GLY A 352 4.86 -16.98 1.30
CA GLY A 352 4.28 -17.86 0.29
C GLY A 352 3.10 -18.67 0.84
N ALA A 353 2.18 -19.06 -0.05
CA ALA A 353 1.06 -19.92 0.31
C ALA A 353 1.46 -21.40 0.24
N VAL A 354 1.12 -22.15 1.31
CA VAL A 354 1.28 -23.60 1.40
C VAL A 354 -0.05 -24.29 1.73
N ASP A 355 -0.13 -25.59 1.43
CA ASP A 355 -1.24 -26.46 1.85
C ASP A 355 -1.01 -27.04 3.27
N GLY A 356 -1.90 -27.95 3.73
CA GLY A 356 -1.80 -28.58 5.03
C GLY A 356 -0.65 -29.59 5.19
N MET A 357 0.12 -29.86 4.13
CA MET A 357 1.32 -30.70 4.14
C MET A 357 2.59 -29.87 3.93
N ASP A 358 2.50 -28.54 4.09
CA ASP A 358 3.58 -27.58 3.85
C ASP A 358 4.10 -27.56 2.39
N LEU A 359 3.30 -28.07 1.43
CA LEU A 359 3.65 -28.00 0.04
C LEU A 359 3.19 -26.66 -0.55
N ARG A 360 4.04 -26.06 -1.37
CA ARG A 360 3.72 -24.78 -2.02
C ARG A 360 2.45 -24.89 -2.85
N GLY A 361 1.51 -23.98 -2.63
CA GLY A 361 0.34 -23.80 -3.50
C GLY A 361 0.77 -23.48 -4.93
N SER A 362 0.10 -24.07 -5.92
CA SER A 362 0.48 -23.91 -7.33
C SER A 362 0.51 -22.46 -7.79
N PHE A 363 -0.41 -21.63 -7.27
CA PHE A 363 -0.52 -20.21 -7.58
C PHE A 363 0.52 -19.35 -6.82
N SER A 364 1.03 -19.83 -5.68
CA SER A 364 1.96 -19.03 -4.88
C SER A 364 3.22 -18.67 -5.65
N SER A 365 3.49 -17.40 -5.76
CA SER A 365 4.68 -16.86 -6.41
C SER A 365 5.96 -17.36 -5.76
N GLN A 366 7.04 -17.40 -6.53
CA GLN A 366 8.32 -17.97 -6.12
C GLN A 366 9.49 -17.03 -6.43
N GLY A 367 10.56 -17.18 -5.66
CA GLY A 367 11.81 -16.47 -5.90
C GLY A 367 12.69 -17.14 -6.98
N PRO A 368 13.94 -16.68 -7.06
CA PRO A 368 14.55 -15.63 -6.25
C PRO A 368 14.11 -14.22 -6.65
N THR A 369 14.58 -13.18 -5.94
CA THR A 369 14.57 -11.81 -6.42
C THR A 369 15.52 -11.63 -7.60
N ALA A 370 15.40 -10.53 -8.34
CA ALA A 370 16.27 -10.25 -9.49
C ALA A 370 17.76 -10.10 -9.10
N ASP A 371 18.05 -9.67 -7.87
CA ASP A 371 19.39 -9.59 -7.31
C ASP A 371 19.84 -10.90 -6.59
N GLY A 372 19.04 -11.97 -6.69
CA GLY A 372 19.40 -13.33 -6.26
C GLY A 372 19.11 -13.66 -4.79
N ARG A 373 18.40 -12.81 -4.04
CA ARG A 373 18.00 -13.13 -2.67
C ARG A 373 16.89 -14.19 -2.66
N ILE A 374 16.92 -15.04 -1.64
CA ILE A 374 15.87 -16.05 -1.44
C ILE A 374 14.59 -15.36 -0.96
N LYS A 375 13.50 -15.58 -1.68
CA LYS A 375 12.13 -15.17 -1.35
C LYS A 375 11.17 -16.25 -1.90
N PRO A 376 9.97 -16.44 -1.32
CA PRO A 376 9.53 -15.88 -0.04
C PRO A 376 10.37 -16.38 1.14
N ASP A 377 10.32 -15.66 2.28
CA ASP A 377 11.07 -16.00 3.50
C ASP A 377 10.43 -17.15 4.28
N LEU A 378 9.10 -17.18 4.29
CA LEU A 378 8.27 -18.13 5.06
C LEU A 378 7.09 -18.62 4.22
N GLY A 379 6.44 -19.70 4.70
CA GLY A 379 5.16 -20.18 4.19
C GLY A 379 4.08 -20.14 5.27
N ALA A 380 2.84 -19.87 4.85
CA ALA A 380 1.67 -19.95 5.69
C ALA A 380 0.51 -20.60 4.93
N ARG A 381 -0.50 -21.12 5.66
CA ARG A 381 -1.68 -21.75 5.06
C ARG A 381 -2.39 -20.77 4.13
N GLY A 382 -2.45 -21.11 2.85
CA GLY A 382 -3.15 -20.35 1.81
C GLY A 382 -3.86 -21.27 0.81
N VAL A 383 -3.81 -22.59 1.07
CA VAL A 383 -4.51 -23.62 0.28
C VAL A 383 -5.30 -24.48 1.25
N SER A 384 -6.58 -24.70 0.92
CA SER A 384 -7.51 -25.56 1.68
C SER A 384 -7.22 -27.04 1.48
#